data_38595e4236472515000b244da8a4775d
#
_entry.id   38595e4236472515000b244da8a4775d
#
_cell.length_a   1.000
_cell.length_b   1.000
_cell.length_c   1.000
_cell.angle_alpha   90.00
_cell.angle_beta   90.00
_cell.angle_gamma   90.00
#
_symmetry.space_group_name_H-M   'P 1'
#
loop_
_entity.id
_entity.type
_entity.pdbx_description
1 polymer ?
#
loop_
_entity_poly.entity_id
_entity_poly.type
_entity_poly.pdbx_seq_one_letter_code
_entity_poly.pdbx_strand_id
1 'polypeptide(L)'
;GGLILPILWLAFMYFAYTWTRKTRPGGFYFSDLWYEFFMGLVPPTVLIAFALGSILAGWATPAEAAACGAFGAILLSFVYRKLTVSGFYDAMIKTLEISVLIMFLVAASNFFGAVFSNLGTPKFLTEVLLSMELSTAAMLIFVMALVFLLGWPLEWVPIVLIIVPILVPLLVSLNVNLTWFAILVAVNLQTAWLSPPVALSAYFLKGVVPEWDLKDIYLGMMQ
;
A
#
# COMPACT_ATOMS: atom_id res chain seq x y z
N GLY A 1 15.55 -20.46 0.98
CA GLY A 1 15.04 -19.21 0.35
C GLY A 1 15.65 -17.92 0.84
N GLY A 2 16.28 -17.87 2.03
CA GLY A 2 16.73 -16.61 2.65
C GLY A 2 17.94 -15.90 2.03
N LEU A 3 18.70 -16.55 1.16
CA LEU A 3 19.89 -15.97 0.52
C LEU A 3 19.63 -15.38 -0.86
N ILE A 4 18.55 -15.74 -1.52
CA ILE A 4 18.24 -15.29 -2.89
C ILE A 4 17.89 -13.79 -2.91
N LEU A 5 17.08 -13.32 -1.99
CA LEU A 5 16.70 -11.90 -1.88
C LEU A 5 17.90 -10.96 -1.64
N PRO A 6 18.81 -11.24 -0.68
CA PRO A 6 20.03 -10.44 -0.51
C PRO A 6 20.95 -10.46 -1.74
N ILE A 7 21.08 -11.60 -2.44
CA ILE A 7 21.91 -11.70 -3.65
C ILE A 7 21.30 -10.89 -4.80
N LEU A 8 19.98 -10.98 -5.01
CA LEU A 8 19.27 -10.16 -6.00
C LEU A 8 19.38 -8.66 -5.66
N TRP A 9 19.32 -8.30 -4.39
CA TRP A 9 19.47 -6.92 -3.94
C TRP A 9 20.88 -6.39 -4.18
N LEU A 10 21.92 -7.18 -3.87
CA LEU A 10 23.31 -6.84 -4.17
C LEU A 10 23.56 -6.73 -5.68
N ALA A 11 22.99 -7.64 -6.49
CA ALA A 11 23.08 -7.58 -7.93
C ALA A 11 22.39 -6.33 -8.49
N PHE A 12 21.21 -5.97 -7.97
CA PHE A 12 20.50 -4.74 -8.33
C PHE A 12 21.30 -3.49 -7.94
N MET A 13 21.86 -3.44 -6.73
CA MET A 13 22.71 -2.34 -6.28
C MET A 13 23.97 -2.21 -7.14
N TYR A 14 24.61 -3.32 -7.51
CA TYR A 14 25.76 -3.31 -8.41
C TYR A 14 25.38 -2.84 -9.81
N PHE A 15 24.25 -3.29 -10.35
CA PHE A 15 23.73 -2.83 -11.64
C PHE A 15 23.37 -1.34 -11.61
N ALA A 16 22.65 -0.89 -10.59
CA ALA A 16 22.31 0.52 -10.40
C ALA A 16 23.57 1.39 -10.29
N TYR A 17 24.58 0.94 -9.53
CA TYR A 17 25.88 1.61 -9.41
C TYR A 17 26.61 1.71 -10.75
N THR A 18 26.67 0.63 -11.52
CA THR A 18 27.36 0.62 -12.82
C THR A 18 26.65 1.49 -13.84
N TRP A 19 25.32 1.53 -13.78
CA TRP A 19 24.51 2.35 -14.70
C TRP A 19 24.59 3.84 -14.35
N THR A 20 24.45 4.20 -13.08
CA THR A 20 24.58 5.61 -12.64
C THR A 20 25.97 6.17 -12.91
N ARG A 21 27.02 5.34 -12.76
CA ARG A 21 28.40 5.73 -13.11
C ARG A 21 28.57 6.03 -14.60
N LYS A 22 27.80 5.36 -15.47
CA LYS A 22 27.84 5.51 -16.94
C LYS A 22 27.04 6.74 -17.43
N THR A 23 26.05 7.17 -16.68
CA THR A 23 25.11 8.23 -17.08
C THR A 23 25.38 9.60 -16.46
N ARG A 24 26.26 9.70 -15.43
CA ARG A 24 26.64 10.97 -14.80
C ARG A 24 28.12 11.29 -15.06
N PRO A 25 28.43 12.32 -15.87
CA PRO A 25 29.82 12.71 -16.16
C PRO A 25 30.56 13.48 -15.03
N GLY A 26 29.96 13.68 -13.86
CA GLY A 26 30.58 14.30 -12.69
C GLY A 26 30.84 13.28 -11.60
N GLY A 27 32.12 13.01 -11.32
CA GLY A 27 32.61 11.97 -10.44
C GLY A 27 31.75 11.62 -9.21
N PHE A 28 31.34 10.38 -9.15
CA PHE A 28 30.62 9.81 -8.02
C PHE A 28 31.66 9.48 -6.92
N TYR A 29 31.72 10.28 -5.87
CA TYR A 29 32.55 9.95 -4.72
C TYR A 29 31.84 8.89 -3.88
N PHE A 30 32.49 7.77 -3.66
CA PHE A 30 31.96 6.65 -2.88
C PHE A 30 31.64 7.06 -1.42
N SER A 31 32.33 8.08 -0.90
CA SER A 31 32.06 8.69 0.41
C SER A 31 30.68 9.36 0.49
N ASP A 32 30.25 10.04 -0.60
CA ASP A 32 28.97 10.74 -0.63
C ASP A 32 27.81 9.75 -0.66
N LEU A 33 28.00 8.63 -1.37
CA LEU A 33 27.03 7.53 -1.39
C LEU A 33 26.80 6.94 0.00
N TRP A 34 27.88 6.70 0.76
CA TRP A 34 27.78 6.18 2.12
C TRP A 34 27.12 7.18 3.06
N TYR A 35 27.43 8.45 2.92
CA TYR A 35 26.80 9.50 3.72
C TYR A 35 25.29 9.59 3.43
N GLU A 36 24.89 9.63 2.16
CA GLU A 36 23.47 9.63 1.75
C GLU A 36 22.76 8.34 2.19
N PHE A 37 23.42 7.19 2.09
CA PHE A 37 22.86 5.93 2.56
C PHE A 37 22.63 5.93 4.07
N PHE A 38 23.63 6.26 4.86
CA PHE A 38 23.50 6.22 6.32
C PHE A 38 22.63 7.35 6.87
N MET A 39 22.64 8.52 6.28
CA MET A 39 21.85 9.66 6.76
C MET A 39 20.47 9.76 6.09
N GLY A 40 20.34 9.30 4.84
CA GLY A 40 19.09 9.38 4.09
C GLY A 40 18.20 8.15 4.23
N LEU A 41 18.79 6.94 4.11
CA LEU A 41 18.02 5.70 4.04
C LEU A 41 17.91 4.99 5.41
N VAL A 42 19.00 4.89 6.16
CA VAL A 42 19.01 4.08 7.39
C VAL A 42 18.03 4.58 8.45
N PRO A 43 17.98 5.87 8.82
CA PRO A 43 17.09 6.32 9.90
C PRO A 43 15.59 6.15 9.58
N PRO A 44 15.08 6.50 8.39
CA PRO A 44 13.69 6.19 8.03
C PRO A 44 13.41 4.68 8.01
N THR A 45 14.36 3.86 7.51
CA THR A 45 14.20 2.40 7.48
C THR A 45 14.12 1.81 8.89
N VAL A 46 14.98 2.26 9.80
CA VAL A 46 14.95 1.84 11.22
C VAL A 46 13.63 2.24 11.87
N LEU A 47 13.13 3.45 11.60
CA LEU A 47 11.85 3.91 12.12
C LEU A 47 10.70 3.02 11.64
N ILE A 48 10.65 2.72 10.34
CA ILE A 48 9.63 1.85 9.75
C ILE A 48 9.76 0.43 10.31
N ALA A 49 10.97 -0.12 10.36
CA ALA A 49 11.23 -1.46 10.89
C ALA A 49 10.84 -1.56 12.38
N PHE A 50 11.08 -0.52 13.17
CA PHE A 50 10.67 -0.48 14.57
C PHE A 50 9.14 -0.42 14.70
N ALA A 51 8.47 0.47 13.97
CA ALA A 51 7.01 0.60 14.01
C ALA A 51 6.31 -0.69 13.57
N LEU A 52 6.65 -1.24 12.40
CA LEU A 52 6.07 -2.49 11.91
C LEU A 52 6.52 -3.70 12.73
N GLY A 53 7.78 -3.75 13.14
CA GLY A 53 8.32 -4.83 13.97
C GLY A 53 7.66 -4.92 15.33
N SER A 54 7.30 -3.79 15.95
CA SER A 54 6.57 -3.77 17.23
C SER A 54 5.16 -4.37 17.12
N ILE A 55 4.48 -4.16 15.99
CA ILE A 55 3.19 -4.79 15.70
C ILE A 55 3.37 -6.31 15.51
N LEU A 56 4.34 -6.72 14.69
CA LEU A 56 4.59 -8.13 14.39
C LEU A 56 5.04 -8.91 15.63
N ALA A 57 5.79 -8.27 16.53
CA ALA A 57 6.19 -8.85 17.80
C ALA A 57 5.07 -8.86 18.86
N GLY A 58 3.92 -8.23 18.58
CA GLY A 58 2.81 -8.11 19.52
C GLY A 58 3.06 -7.13 20.68
N TRP A 59 4.06 -6.24 20.54
CA TRP A 59 4.42 -5.26 21.58
C TRP A 59 3.52 -4.02 21.54
N ALA A 60 3.01 -3.69 20.38
CA ALA A 60 2.18 -2.50 20.17
C ALA A 60 1.01 -2.81 19.24
N THR A 61 -0.11 -2.16 19.53
CA THR A 61 -1.23 -2.09 18.58
C THR A 61 -0.87 -1.23 17.36
N PRO A 62 -1.56 -1.37 16.22
CA PRO A 62 -1.32 -0.52 15.06
C PRO A 62 -1.41 0.98 15.37
N ALA A 63 -2.33 1.39 16.25
CA ALA A 63 -2.48 2.79 16.67
C ALA A 63 -1.28 3.29 17.49
N GLU A 64 -0.79 2.47 18.43
CA GLU A 64 0.39 2.81 19.24
C GLU A 64 1.66 2.85 18.38
N ALA A 65 1.82 1.90 17.48
CA ALA A 65 2.95 1.89 16.54
C ALA A 65 2.94 3.10 15.60
N ALA A 66 1.76 3.52 15.13
CA ALA A 66 1.60 4.75 14.34
C ALA A 66 1.98 6.00 15.15
N ALA A 67 1.58 6.08 16.42
CA ALA A 67 1.96 7.18 17.30
C ALA A 67 3.49 7.22 17.54
N CYS A 68 4.12 6.07 17.80
CA CYS A 68 5.57 5.95 17.91
C CYS A 68 6.28 6.33 16.60
N GLY A 69 5.74 5.93 15.46
CA GLY A 69 6.23 6.30 14.14
C GLY A 69 6.16 7.81 13.90
N ALA A 70 5.04 8.44 14.22
CA ALA A 70 4.87 9.89 14.11
C ALA A 70 5.85 10.65 15.03
N PHE A 71 6.00 10.20 16.27
CA PHE A 71 6.96 10.77 17.21
C PHE A 71 8.41 10.63 16.71
N GLY A 72 8.76 9.44 16.20
CA GLY A 72 10.07 9.20 15.61
C GLY A 72 10.36 10.05 14.38
N ALA A 73 9.34 10.29 13.52
CA ALA A 73 9.47 11.18 12.37
C ALA A 73 9.71 12.64 12.79
N ILE A 74 9.04 13.11 13.86
CA ILE A 74 9.27 14.44 14.44
C ILE A 74 10.71 14.53 14.98
N LEU A 75 11.18 13.52 15.72
CA LEU A 75 12.55 13.48 16.23
C LEU A 75 13.58 13.51 15.10
N LEU A 76 13.39 12.72 14.04
CA LEU A 76 14.27 12.73 12.87
C LEU A 76 14.30 14.11 12.21
N SER A 77 13.14 14.74 12.02
CA SER A 77 13.04 16.08 11.46
C SER A 77 13.78 17.11 12.32
N PHE A 78 13.71 16.96 13.64
CA PHE A 78 14.46 17.81 14.58
C PHE A 78 15.97 17.58 14.48
N VAL A 79 16.42 16.33 14.48
CA VAL A 79 17.84 15.95 14.36
C VAL A 79 18.43 16.47 13.03
N TYR A 80 17.67 16.37 11.95
CA TYR A 80 18.07 16.88 10.63
C TYR A 80 17.95 18.40 10.51
N ARG A 81 17.49 19.10 11.57
CA ARG A 81 17.26 20.55 11.58
C ARG A 81 16.30 21.01 10.45
N LYS A 82 15.40 20.13 10.06
CA LYS A 82 14.37 20.40 9.02
C LYS A 82 13.00 20.69 9.63
N LEU A 83 12.84 20.54 10.94
CA LEU A 83 11.60 20.82 11.63
C LEU A 83 11.38 22.33 11.67
N THR A 84 10.33 22.79 11.02
CA THR A 84 9.86 24.17 11.05
C THR A 84 8.43 24.21 11.58
N VAL A 85 8.03 25.30 12.21
CA VAL A 85 6.65 25.47 12.73
C VAL A 85 5.64 25.40 11.59
N SER A 86 5.93 26.01 10.45
CA SER A 86 5.08 25.93 9.26
C SER A 86 4.97 24.50 8.74
N GLY A 87 6.11 23.78 8.58
CA GLY A 87 6.12 22.39 8.11
C GLY A 87 5.39 21.43 9.05
N PHE A 88 5.46 21.67 10.37
CA PHE A 88 4.71 20.90 11.35
C PHE A 88 3.21 21.17 11.23
N TYR A 89 2.81 22.44 11.09
CA TYR A 89 1.42 22.81 10.88
C TYR A 89 0.86 22.22 9.58
N ASP A 90 1.60 22.32 8.49
CA ASP A 90 1.22 21.72 7.19
C ASP A 90 1.04 20.20 7.29
N ALA A 91 1.94 19.53 8.03
CA ALA A 91 1.82 18.08 8.27
C ALA A 91 0.55 17.76 9.09
N MET A 92 0.21 18.56 10.10
CA MET A 92 -1.02 18.39 10.88
C MET A 92 -2.27 18.59 10.01
N ILE A 93 -2.31 19.63 9.17
CA ILE A 93 -3.45 19.88 8.27
C ILE A 93 -3.61 18.71 7.28
N LYS A 94 -2.53 18.25 6.65
CA LYS A 94 -2.58 17.10 5.76
C LYS A 94 -3.05 15.81 6.46
N THR A 95 -2.61 15.59 7.69
CA THR A 95 -3.07 14.46 8.50
C THR A 95 -4.56 14.56 8.77
N LEU A 96 -5.05 15.75 9.10
CA LEU A 96 -6.48 16.02 9.33
C LEU A 96 -7.29 15.77 8.05
N GLU A 97 -6.84 16.30 6.91
CA GLU A 97 -7.50 16.11 5.60
C GLU A 97 -7.65 14.62 5.26
N ILE A 98 -6.57 13.83 5.38
CA ILE A 98 -6.59 12.40 5.11
C ILE A 98 -7.49 11.66 6.11
N SER A 99 -7.43 12.02 7.39
CA SER A 99 -8.25 11.39 8.43
C SER A 99 -9.74 11.65 8.20
N VAL A 100 -10.12 12.90 7.88
CA VAL A 100 -11.50 13.26 7.57
C VAL A 100 -11.99 12.53 6.32
N LEU A 101 -11.17 12.44 5.28
CA LEU A 101 -11.49 11.70 4.07
C LEU A 101 -11.79 10.23 4.38
N ILE A 102 -10.89 9.56 5.13
CA ILE A 102 -11.08 8.15 5.50
C ILE A 102 -12.33 7.98 6.35
N MET A 103 -12.56 8.82 7.36
CA MET A 103 -13.75 8.72 8.19
C MET A 103 -15.04 8.96 7.41
N PHE A 104 -15.03 9.88 6.44
CA PHE A 104 -16.16 10.11 5.55
C PHE A 104 -16.43 8.89 4.66
N LEU A 105 -15.37 8.27 4.11
CA LEU A 105 -15.50 7.04 3.33
C LEU A 105 -16.04 5.88 4.17
N VAL A 106 -15.60 5.74 5.41
CA VAL A 106 -16.14 4.73 6.34
C VAL A 106 -17.62 4.97 6.61
N ALA A 107 -18.02 6.21 6.89
CA ALA A 107 -19.43 6.55 7.14
C ALA A 107 -20.29 6.29 5.89
N ALA A 108 -19.84 6.73 4.72
CA ALA A 108 -20.54 6.49 3.44
C ALA A 108 -20.65 5.00 3.11
N SER A 109 -19.56 4.24 3.34
CA SER A 109 -19.55 2.79 3.11
C SER A 109 -20.49 2.03 4.04
N ASN A 110 -20.54 2.43 5.32
CA ASN A 110 -21.48 1.85 6.28
C ASN A 110 -22.94 2.13 5.88
N PHE A 111 -23.22 3.36 5.45
CA PHE A 111 -24.56 3.73 4.95
C PHE A 111 -24.92 2.90 3.71
N PHE A 112 -24.03 2.81 2.73
CA PHE A 112 -24.20 2.00 1.53
C PHE A 112 -24.42 0.51 1.88
N GLY A 113 -23.57 -0.04 2.75
CA GLY A 113 -23.67 -1.42 3.21
C GLY A 113 -25.00 -1.71 3.92
N ALA A 114 -25.49 -0.78 4.75
CA ALA A 114 -26.79 -0.90 5.41
C ALA A 114 -27.96 -0.91 4.41
N VAL A 115 -27.94 -0.03 3.41
CA VAL A 115 -28.95 0.00 2.34
C VAL A 115 -28.91 -1.30 1.54
N PHE A 116 -27.74 -1.77 1.12
CA PHE A 116 -27.58 -3.02 0.38
C PHE A 116 -28.05 -4.25 1.18
N SER A 117 -27.74 -4.27 2.47
CA SER A 117 -28.18 -5.34 3.36
C SER A 117 -29.70 -5.37 3.50
N ASN A 118 -30.33 -4.20 3.68
CA ASN A 118 -31.79 -4.09 3.77
C ASN A 118 -32.51 -4.48 2.47
N LEU A 119 -31.90 -4.23 1.33
CA LEU A 119 -32.39 -4.65 0.02
C LEU A 119 -32.18 -6.15 -0.25
N GLY A 120 -31.47 -6.87 0.64
CA GLY A 120 -31.14 -8.28 0.45
C GLY A 120 -30.09 -8.55 -0.63
N THR A 121 -29.42 -7.52 -1.14
CA THR A 121 -28.45 -7.63 -2.25
C THR A 121 -27.31 -8.61 -1.96
N PRO A 122 -26.67 -8.65 -0.76
CA PRO A 122 -25.62 -9.63 -0.47
C PRO A 122 -26.11 -11.07 -0.56
N LYS A 123 -27.34 -11.33 -0.10
CA LYS A 123 -27.95 -12.67 -0.20
C LYS A 123 -28.23 -13.03 -1.66
N PHE A 124 -28.82 -12.13 -2.40
CA PHE A 124 -29.11 -12.33 -3.83
C PHE A 124 -27.81 -12.60 -4.62
N LEU A 125 -26.76 -11.81 -4.41
CA LEU A 125 -25.48 -12.03 -5.06
C LEU A 125 -24.86 -13.38 -4.68
N THR A 126 -24.97 -13.77 -3.40
CA THR A 126 -24.50 -15.08 -2.94
C THR A 126 -25.23 -16.21 -3.65
N GLU A 127 -26.56 -16.14 -3.78
CA GLU A 127 -27.37 -17.14 -4.47
C GLU A 127 -27.01 -17.22 -5.96
N VAL A 128 -26.85 -16.09 -6.64
CA VAL A 128 -26.44 -16.04 -8.04
C VAL A 128 -25.05 -16.65 -8.23
N LEU A 129 -24.08 -16.32 -7.38
CA LEU A 129 -22.73 -16.87 -7.47
C LEU A 129 -22.70 -18.37 -7.17
N LEU A 130 -23.44 -18.85 -6.17
CA LEU A 130 -23.54 -20.26 -5.86
C LEU A 130 -24.27 -21.06 -6.98
N SER A 131 -25.21 -20.44 -7.68
CA SER A 131 -25.89 -21.08 -8.81
C SER A 131 -24.98 -21.37 -10.01
N MET A 132 -23.78 -20.79 -10.04
CA MET A 132 -22.74 -21.11 -11.04
C MET A 132 -22.13 -22.50 -10.85
N GLU A 133 -22.42 -23.18 -9.72
CA GLU A 133 -21.93 -24.52 -9.37
C GLU A 133 -20.40 -24.69 -9.48
N LEU A 134 -19.68 -23.60 -9.27
CA LEU A 134 -18.22 -23.61 -9.30
C LEU A 134 -17.66 -24.28 -8.04
N SER A 135 -16.52 -24.97 -8.20
CA SER A 135 -15.76 -25.42 -7.03
C SER A 135 -15.30 -24.22 -6.17
N THR A 136 -15.11 -24.41 -4.87
CA THR A 136 -14.65 -23.36 -3.96
C THR A 136 -13.39 -22.65 -4.49
N ALA A 137 -12.44 -23.42 -5.06
CA ALA A 137 -11.21 -22.84 -5.63
C ALA A 137 -11.52 -21.97 -6.87
N ALA A 138 -12.39 -22.43 -7.78
CA ALA A 138 -12.76 -21.68 -8.96
C ALA A 138 -13.54 -20.39 -8.58
N MET A 139 -14.41 -20.47 -7.59
CA MET A 139 -15.13 -19.31 -7.05
C MET A 139 -14.18 -18.29 -6.44
N LEU A 140 -13.19 -18.73 -5.68
CA LEU A 140 -12.18 -17.83 -5.12
C LEU A 140 -11.34 -17.17 -6.20
N ILE A 141 -10.93 -17.90 -7.24
CA ILE A 141 -10.22 -17.32 -8.39
C ILE A 141 -11.09 -16.27 -9.08
N PHE A 142 -12.38 -16.56 -9.30
CA PHE A 142 -13.32 -15.63 -9.90
C PHE A 142 -13.47 -14.36 -9.06
N VAL A 143 -13.65 -14.49 -7.75
CA VAL A 143 -13.78 -13.36 -6.83
C VAL A 143 -12.48 -12.55 -6.80
N MET A 144 -11.31 -13.20 -6.78
CA MET A 144 -10.03 -12.50 -6.83
C MET A 144 -9.81 -11.77 -8.15
N ALA A 145 -10.23 -12.35 -9.27
CA ALA A 145 -10.21 -11.69 -10.57
C ALA A 145 -11.13 -10.45 -10.59
N LEU A 146 -12.33 -10.56 -10.00
CA LEU A 146 -13.24 -9.44 -9.84
C LEU A 146 -12.60 -8.31 -9.00
N VAL A 147 -12.03 -8.62 -7.85
CA VAL A 147 -11.32 -7.65 -7.00
C VAL A 147 -10.17 -7.00 -7.77
N PHE A 148 -9.40 -7.77 -8.52
CA PHE A 148 -8.32 -7.26 -9.36
C PHE A 148 -8.82 -6.27 -10.41
N LEU A 149 -9.87 -6.62 -11.14
CA LEU A 149 -10.47 -5.74 -12.16
C LEU A 149 -11.07 -4.46 -11.56
N LEU A 150 -11.70 -4.57 -10.39
CA LEU A 150 -12.23 -3.41 -9.67
C LEU A 150 -11.11 -2.52 -9.12
N GLY A 151 -9.93 -3.08 -8.81
CA GLY A 151 -8.76 -2.34 -8.36
C GLY A 151 -8.20 -1.36 -9.40
N TRP A 152 -8.53 -1.50 -10.67
CA TRP A 152 -8.11 -0.56 -11.70
C TRP A 152 -8.82 0.80 -11.61
N PRO A 153 -10.17 0.86 -11.66
CA PRO A 153 -10.90 2.12 -11.56
C PRO A 153 -11.11 2.60 -10.12
N LEU A 154 -11.04 1.70 -9.16
CA LEU A 154 -11.31 2.00 -7.76
C LEU A 154 -10.00 1.95 -6.95
N GLU A 155 -9.88 2.85 -5.99
CA GLU A 155 -8.86 2.76 -4.96
C GLU A 155 -9.16 1.59 -4.01
N TRP A 156 -8.15 1.09 -3.30
CA TRP A 156 -8.28 -0.04 -2.38
C TRP A 156 -9.29 0.18 -1.24
N VAL A 157 -9.47 1.43 -0.77
CA VAL A 157 -10.35 1.75 0.37
C VAL A 157 -11.81 1.41 0.09
N PRO A 158 -12.45 1.85 -1.02
CA PRO A 158 -13.81 1.44 -1.36
C PRO A 158 -13.96 -0.07 -1.53
N ILE A 159 -12.97 -0.75 -2.07
CA ILE A 159 -13.03 -2.20 -2.24
C ILE A 159 -13.09 -2.90 -0.88
N VAL A 160 -12.22 -2.53 0.04
CA VAL A 160 -12.19 -3.11 1.39
C VAL A 160 -13.45 -2.78 2.19
N LEU A 161 -13.96 -1.56 2.08
CA LEU A 161 -15.09 -1.11 2.89
C LEU A 161 -16.47 -1.46 2.33
N ILE A 162 -16.58 -1.70 1.02
CA ILE A 162 -17.87 -1.96 0.36
C ILE A 162 -17.90 -3.37 -0.22
N ILE A 163 -16.95 -3.70 -1.12
CA ILE A 163 -17.00 -4.95 -1.89
C ILE A 163 -16.75 -6.17 -0.99
N VAL A 164 -15.72 -6.10 -0.15
CA VAL A 164 -15.37 -7.22 0.74
C VAL A 164 -16.51 -7.60 1.69
N PRO A 165 -17.18 -6.68 2.41
CA PRO A 165 -18.33 -7.01 3.23
C PRO A 165 -19.51 -7.65 2.47
N ILE A 166 -19.74 -7.24 1.21
CA ILE A 166 -20.79 -7.86 0.36
C ILE A 166 -20.45 -9.32 0.05
N LEU A 167 -19.19 -9.67 -0.05
CA LEU A 167 -18.72 -11.04 -0.35
C LEU A 167 -18.67 -11.95 0.89
N VAL A 168 -18.71 -11.40 2.10
CA VAL A 168 -18.64 -12.21 3.34
C VAL A 168 -19.68 -13.32 3.41
N PRO A 169 -20.97 -13.13 3.10
CA PRO A 169 -21.96 -14.20 3.13
C PRO A 169 -21.61 -15.38 2.21
N LEU A 170 -21.11 -15.08 1.00
CA LEU A 170 -20.63 -16.09 0.07
C LEU A 170 -19.46 -16.90 0.66
N LEU A 171 -18.47 -16.23 1.25
CA LEU A 171 -17.30 -16.88 1.82
C LEU A 171 -17.66 -17.78 2.98
N VAL A 172 -18.60 -17.35 3.82
CA VAL A 172 -19.12 -18.15 4.94
C VAL A 172 -19.83 -19.39 4.41
N SER A 173 -20.66 -19.27 3.37
CA SER A 173 -21.37 -20.42 2.77
C SER A 173 -20.41 -21.44 2.13
N LEU A 174 -19.25 -20.98 1.65
CA LEU A 174 -18.18 -21.82 1.09
C LEU A 174 -17.20 -22.37 2.15
N ASN A 175 -17.43 -22.09 3.45
CA ASN A 175 -16.54 -22.45 4.57
C ASN A 175 -15.09 -21.93 4.38
N VAL A 176 -14.92 -20.76 3.77
CA VAL A 176 -13.61 -20.13 3.58
C VAL A 176 -13.19 -19.40 4.85
N ASN A 177 -11.93 -19.57 5.24
CA ASN A 177 -11.37 -18.82 6.35
C ASN A 177 -11.25 -17.34 5.98
N LEU A 178 -11.98 -16.48 6.71
CA LEU A 178 -12.05 -15.04 6.42
C LEU A 178 -10.70 -14.32 6.58
N THR A 179 -9.88 -14.74 7.56
CA THR A 179 -8.54 -14.16 7.75
C THR A 179 -7.64 -14.46 6.57
N TRP A 180 -7.64 -15.71 6.08
CA TRP A 180 -6.91 -16.09 4.89
C TRP A 180 -7.38 -15.34 3.65
N PHE A 181 -8.70 -15.20 3.47
CA PHE A 181 -9.27 -14.42 2.37
C PHE A 181 -8.86 -12.93 2.46
N ALA A 182 -8.89 -12.33 3.65
CA ALA A 182 -8.45 -10.94 3.86
C ALA A 182 -6.99 -10.73 3.44
N ILE A 183 -6.11 -11.70 3.73
CA ILE A 183 -4.71 -11.67 3.29
C ILE A 183 -4.63 -11.73 1.75
N LEU A 184 -5.40 -12.62 1.11
CA LEU A 184 -5.44 -12.69 -0.36
C LEU A 184 -5.90 -11.38 -0.98
N VAL A 185 -6.94 -10.76 -0.43
CA VAL A 185 -7.41 -9.43 -0.89
C VAL A 185 -6.32 -8.38 -0.71
N ALA A 186 -5.66 -8.34 0.45
CA ALA A 186 -4.59 -7.38 0.73
C ALA A 186 -3.42 -7.53 -0.27
N VAL A 187 -3.03 -8.77 -0.61
CA VAL A 187 -2.01 -9.03 -1.63
C VAL A 187 -2.48 -8.62 -3.02
N ASN A 188 -3.73 -8.95 -3.37
CA ASN A 188 -4.31 -8.60 -4.67
C ASN A 188 -4.39 -7.07 -4.87
N LEU A 189 -4.79 -6.33 -3.84
CA LEU A 189 -4.92 -4.87 -3.89
C LEU A 189 -3.58 -4.13 -4.04
N GLN A 190 -2.44 -4.80 -3.84
CA GLN A 190 -1.13 -4.21 -4.19
C GLN A 190 -1.06 -3.84 -5.67
N THR A 191 -1.75 -4.59 -6.53
CA THR A 191 -1.79 -4.31 -7.97
C THR A 191 -2.52 -3.01 -8.30
N ALA A 192 -3.49 -2.59 -7.50
CA ALA A 192 -4.21 -1.33 -7.67
C ALA A 192 -3.30 -0.10 -7.54
N TRP A 193 -2.23 -0.19 -6.74
CA TRP A 193 -1.23 0.88 -6.60
C TRP A 193 -0.32 1.03 -7.81
N LEU A 194 -0.21 -0.02 -8.60
CA LEU A 194 0.65 -0.09 -9.78
C LEU A 194 -0.12 0.08 -11.08
N SER A 195 -1.44 -0.17 -11.07
CA SER A 195 -2.25 -0.21 -12.28
C SER A 195 -2.84 1.17 -12.63
N PRO A 196 -2.67 1.65 -13.88
CA PRO A 196 -3.37 2.84 -14.34
C PRO A 196 -4.90 2.62 -14.31
N PRO A 197 -5.72 3.65 -14.08
CA PRO A 197 -5.39 5.09 -14.00
C PRO A 197 -5.01 5.58 -12.59
N VAL A 198 -5.29 4.82 -11.53
CA VAL A 198 -5.07 5.29 -10.15
C VAL A 198 -3.59 5.27 -9.78
N ALA A 199 -2.88 4.15 -10.02
CA ALA A 199 -1.43 3.96 -9.90
C ALA A 199 -0.69 4.97 -9.00
N LEU A 200 -1.05 5.05 -7.73
CA LEU A 200 -0.50 6.03 -6.77
C LEU A 200 1.03 6.01 -6.70
N SER A 201 1.64 4.82 -6.88
CA SER A 201 3.10 4.68 -6.91
C SER A 201 3.74 5.48 -8.04
N ALA A 202 3.08 5.60 -9.20
CA ALA A 202 3.57 6.41 -10.32
C ALA A 202 3.55 7.91 -9.99
N TYR A 203 2.50 8.38 -9.33
CA TYR A 203 2.41 9.78 -8.90
C TYR A 203 3.43 10.12 -7.82
N PHE A 204 3.66 9.22 -6.86
CA PHE A 204 4.71 9.42 -5.86
C PHE A 204 6.09 9.47 -6.52
N LEU A 205 6.38 8.57 -7.47
CA LEU A 205 7.63 8.60 -8.20
C LEU A 205 7.78 9.86 -9.03
N LYS A 206 6.71 10.31 -9.71
CA LYS A 206 6.70 11.59 -10.44
C LYS A 206 6.99 12.79 -9.53
N GLY A 207 6.52 12.76 -8.30
CA GLY A 207 6.82 13.79 -7.29
C GLY A 207 8.30 13.86 -6.91
N VAL A 208 9.00 12.71 -6.94
CA VAL A 208 10.45 12.62 -6.61
C VAL A 208 11.32 12.92 -7.84
N VAL A 209 10.87 12.56 -9.02
CA VAL A 209 11.60 12.74 -10.31
C VAL A 209 10.72 13.52 -11.27
N PRO A 210 10.58 14.85 -11.10
CA PRO A 210 9.65 15.67 -11.89
C PRO A 210 9.98 15.72 -13.39
N GLU A 211 11.24 15.47 -13.77
CA GLU A 211 11.71 15.45 -15.15
C GLU A 211 11.24 14.23 -15.96
N TRP A 212 10.84 13.14 -15.32
CA TRP A 212 10.37 11.94 -16.01
C TRP A 212 8.93 12.11 -16.48
N ASP A 213 8.63 11.65 -17.69
CA ASP A 213 7.24 11.64 -18.15
C ASP A 213 6.44 10.54 -17.42
N LEU A 214 5.21 10.88 -17.04
CA LEU A 214 4.32 9.93 -16.36
C LEU A 214 4.07 8.67 -17.21
N LYS A 215 4.06 8.84 -18.54
CA LYS A 215 3.93 7.72 -19.48
C LYS A 215 5.10 6.75 -19.40
N ASP A 216 6.32 7.27 -19.27
CA ASP A 216 7.52 6.43 -19.15
C ASP A 216 7.56 5.69 -17.82
N ILE A 217 7.09 6.36 -16.75
CA ILE A 217 6.92 5.72 -15.44
C ILE A 217 5.93 4.56 -15.53
N TYR A 218 4.77 4.76 -16.15
CA TYR A 218 3.77 3.69 -16.33
C TYR A 218 4.31 2.51 -17.15
N LEU A 219 4.99 2.79 -18.25
CA LEU A 219 5.59 1.73 -19.06
C LEU A 219 6.66 0.95 -18.30
N GLY A 220 7.47 1.63 -17.48
CA GLY A 220 8.46 0.98 -16.61
C GLY A 220 7.85 0.12 -15.51
N MET A 221 6.69 0.50 -14.99
CA MET A 221 5.97 -0.27 -13.95
C MET A 221 5.27 -1.52 -14.51
N MET A 222 5.02 -1.58 -15.83
CA MET A 222 4.36 -2.71 -16.49
C MET A 222 5.34 -3.78 -17.01
N GLN A 223 6.65 -3.53 -16.92
CA GLN A 223 7.73 -4.47 -17.32
C GLN A 223 8.18 -5.32 -16.12
#